data_51a3e94a912a5aa0ad34dd071bacfe85
#
_entry.id   51a3e94a912a5aa0ad34dd071bacfe85
#
_cell.length_a   1.000
_cell.length_b   1.000
_cell.length_c   1.000
_cell.angle_alpha   90.00
_cell.angle_beta   90.00
_cell.angle_gamma   90.00
#
_symmetry.space_group_name_H-M   'P 1'
#
loop_
_entity.id
_entity.type
_entity.pdbx_description
1 polymer ?
#
loop_
_entity_poly.entity_id
_entity_poly.type
_entity_poly.pdbx_seq_one_letter_code
_entity_poly.pdbx_strand_id
1 'polypeptide(L)'
;MAVIGLGRFGSSLAKELMAAGTEVLGIDTDEDLVQSHNGELTQVVRADSTKEEVLRQLAVDEFDRVVIAIGQDLKASILTASLLIQLKVPVIWAKAVDDQHGRILEQLGVHRVIYPEKDMGRRVAHLVRGAAK
;
A
#
# COMPACT_ATOMS: atom_id res chain seq x y z
N MET A 1 -4.96 9.75 4.39
CA MET A 1 -4.52 8.70 3.46
C MET A 1 -4.43 7.36 4.20
N ALA A 2 -4.82 6.29 3.57
CA ALA A 2 -4.69 4.96 4.16
C ALA A 2 -3.58 4.19 3.47
N VAL A 3 -2.76 3.48 4.24
CA VAL A 3 -1.74 2.57 3.74
C VAL A 3 -2.09 1.18 4.27
N ILE A 4 -2.41 0.28 3.36
CA ILE A 4 -2.81 -1.09 3.68
C ILE A 4 -1.64 -2.02 3.42
N GLY A 5 -1.10 -2.59 4.48
CA GLY A 5 0.12 -3.38 4.46
C GLY A 5 1.28 -2.58 5.01
N LEU A 6 1.82 -3.02 6.14
CA LEU A 6 2.89 -2.33 6.86
C LEU A 6 4.21 -3.12 6.85
N GLY A 7 4.44 -3.85 5.77
CA GLY A 7 5.74 -4.48 5.53
C GLY A 7 6.79 -3.41 5.19
N ARG A 8 7.89 -3.82 4.58
CA ARG A 8 9.01 -2.91 4.30
C ARG A 8 8.58 -1.68 3.51
N PHE A 9 7.91 -1.91 2.39
CA PHE A 9 7.50 -0.79 1.54
C PHE A 9 6.42 0.06 2.21
N GLY A 10 5.37 -0.58 2.71
CA GLY A 10 4.24 0.15 3.31
C GLY A 10 4.65 0.97 4.51
N SER A 11 5.49 0.41 5.39
CA SER A 11 5.95 1.15 6.58
C SER A 11 6.86 2.32 6.20
N SER A 12 7.75 2.12 5.23
CA SER A 12 8.62 3.19 4.75
C SER A 12 7.81 4.33 4.14
N LEU A 13 6.85 3.97 3.28
CA LEU A 13 5.97 4.96 2.66
C LEU A 13 5.17 5.72 3.71
N ALA A 14 4.57 5.01 4.67
CA ALA A 14 3.76 5.64 5.69
C ALA A 14 4.57 6.64 6.51
N LYS A 15 5.79 6.28 6.89
CA LYS A 15 6.66 7.19 7.64
C LYS A 15 7.05 8.43 6.84
N GLU A 16 7.35 8.25 5.55
CA GLU A 16 7.66 9.38 4.68
C GLU A 16 6.47 10.32 4.52
N LEU A 17 5.26 9.76 4.40
CA LEU A 17 4.05 10.57 4.33
C LEU A 17 3.82 11.36 5.63
N MET A 18 4.05 10.73 6.78
CA MET A 18 3.96 11.42 8.07
C MET A 18 4.98 12.55 8.16
N ALA A 19 6.22 12.31 7.72
CA ALA A 19 7.27 13.34 7.71
C ALA A 19 6.91 14.51 6.81
N ALA A 20 6.13 14.27 5.77
CA ALA A 20 5.67 15.31 4.85
C ALA A 20 4.40 16.02 5.35
N GLY A 21 3.91 15.68 6.54
CA GLY A 21 2.73 16.31 7.13
C GLY A 21 1.40 15.67 6.75
N THR A 22 1.43 14.52 6.10
CA THR A 22 0.20 13.81 5.72
C THR A 22 -0.27 12.91 6.87
N GLU A 23 -1.55 12.97 7.20
CA GLU A 23 -2.13 12.04 8.18
C GLU A 23 -2.30 10.67 7.54
N VAL A 24 -1.88 9.63 8.25
CA VAL A 24 -1.88 8.26 7.73
C VAL A 24 -2.59 7.30 8.68
N LEU A 25 -3.53 6.54 8.12
CA LEU A 25 -4.10 5.36 8.77
C LEU A 25 -3.36 4.14 8.21
N GLY A 26 -2.65 3.43 9.06
CA GLY A 26 -1.99 2.17 8.69
C GLY A 26 -2.86 0.97 9.06
N ILE A 27 -2.97 0.01 8.15
CA ILE A 27 -3.78 -1.18 8.34
C ILE A 27 -2.94 -2.41 8.03
N ASP A 28 -2.91 -3.38 8.93
CA ASP A 28 -2.26 -4.67 8.71
C ASP A 28 -2.97 -5.74 9.53
N THR A 29 -2.91 -6.99 9.08
CA THR A 29 -3.45 -8.12 9.84
C THR A 29 -2.46 -8.61 10.89
N ASP A 30 -1.19 -8.29 10.76
CA ASP A 30 -0.12 -8.73 11.65
C ASP A 30 -0.04 -7.80 12.86
N GLU A 31 -0.36 -8.35 14.04
CA GLU A 31 -0.37 -7.58 15.26
C GLU A 31 1.00 -7.02 15.62
N ASP A 32 2.07 -7.77 15.37
CA ASP A 32 3.42 -7.32 15.67
C ASP A 32 3.78 -6.08 14.85
N LEU A 33 3.41 -6.06 13.57
CA LEU A 33 3.62 -4.90 12.72
C LEU A 33 2.78 -3.70 13.20
N VAL A 34 1.54 -3.95 13.59
CA VAL A 34 0.68 -2.88 14.12
C VAL A 34 1.28 -2.29 15.38
N GLN A 35 1.71 -3.13 16.32
CA GLN A 35 2.29 -2.65 17.55
C GLN A 35 3.62 -1.91 17.34
N SER A 36 4.44 -2.38 16.42
CA SER A 36 5.73 -1.75 16.14
C SER A 36 5.59 -0.34 15.57
N HIS A 37 4.45 -0.02 14.95
CA HIS A 37 4.18 1.30 14.38
C HIS A 37 3.27 2.16 15.24
N ASN A 38 2.88 1.66 16.42
CA ASN A 38 2.02 2.42 17.31
C ASN A 38 2.73 3.71 17.76
N GLY A 39 2.06 4.82 17.56
CA GLY A 39 2.63 6.13 17.88
C GLY A 39 3.47 6.75 16.75
N GLU A 40 3.79 5.99 15.70
CA GLU A 40 4.55 6.51 14.55
C GLU A 40 3.66 7.08 13.45
N LEU A 41 2.43 6.58 13.35
CA LEU A 41 1.45 7.04 12.36
C LEU A 41 0.31 7.74 13.07
N THR A 42 -0.55 8.42 12.32
CA THR A 42 -1.72 9.07 12.90
C THR A 42 -2.59 8.05 13.61
N GLN A 43 -2.78 6.89 12.98
CA GLN A 43 -3.52 5.78 13.55
C GLN A 43 -3.05 4.47 12.92
N VAL A 44 -2.97 3.42 13.71
CA VAL A 44 -2.63 2.08 13.21
C VAL A 44 -3.65 1.10 13.74
N VAL A 45 -4.19 0.25 12.87
CA VAL A 45 -5.18 -0.74 13.27
C VAL A 45 -4.85 -2.11 12.71
N ARG A 46 -5.13 -3.13 13.52
CA ARG A 46 -5.11 -4.51 13.05
C ARG A 46 -6.47 -4.82 12.45
N ALA A 47 -6.50 -5.11 11.15
CA ALA A 47 -7.75 -5.37 10.46
C ALA A 47 -7.51 -6.13 9.16
N ASP A 48 -8.55 -6.83 8.71
CA ASP A 48 -8.53 -7.56 7.44
C ASP A 48 -9.18 -6.71 6.36
N SER A 49 -8.37 -6.17 5.47
CA SER A 49 -8.83 -5.30 4.39
C SER A 49 -9.58 -6.03 3.28
N THR A 50 -9.66 -7.36 3.34
CA THR A 50 -10.44 -8.15 2.38
C THR A 50 -11.92 -8.21 2.73
N LYS A 51 -12.33 -7.54 3.81
CA LYS A 51 -13.72 -7.51 4.27
C LYS A 51 -14.30 -6.13 4.05
N GLU A 52 -15.38 -6.05 3.28
CA GLU A 52 -16.02 -4.77 2.98
C GLU A 52 -16.47 -4.04 4.24
N GLU A 53 -17.11 -4.76 5.17
CA GLU A 53 -17.59 -4.16 6.41
C GLU A 53 -16.46 -3.57 7.25
N VAL A 54 -15.27 -4.15 7.20
CA VAL A 54 -14.10 -3.64 7.92
C VAL A 54 -13.64 -2.33 7.30
N LEU A 55 -13.55 -2.27 5.97
CA LEU A 55 -13.16 -1.05 5.28
C LEU A 55 -14.15 0.09 5.56
N ARG A 56 -15.43 -0.20 5.60
CA ARG A 56 -16.46 0.80 5.92
C ARG A 56 -16.38 1.25 7.38
N GLN A 57 -16.16 0.32 8.31
CA GLN A 57 -16.00 0.66 9.73
C GLN A 57 -14.81 1.59 9.97
N LEU A 58 -13.74 1.41 9.21
CA LEU A 58 -12.55 2.25 9.30
C LEU A 58 -12.66 3.52 8.47
N ALA A 59 -13.80 3.72 7.80
CA ALA A 59 -14.07 4.86 6.93
C ALA A 59 -13.07 4.99 5.78
N VAL A 60 -12.51 3.86 5.33
CA VAL A 60 -11.56 3.87 4.20
C VAL A 60 -12.24 4.35 2.93
N ASP A 61 -13.53 4.06 2.78
CA ASP A 61 -14.34 4.52 1.65
C ASP A 61 -14.50 6.05 1.60
N GLU A 62 -14.18 6.75 2.69
CA GLU A 62 -14.24 8.21 2.74
C GLU A 62 -12.88 8.88 2.48
N PHE A 63 -11.82 8.09 2.33
CA PHE A 63 -10.49 8.63 2.04
C PHE A 63 -10.34 8.95 0.57
N ASP A 64 -9.63 10.03 0.27
CA ASP A 64 -9.36 10.41 -1.12
C ASP A 64 -8.33 9.51 -1.77
N ARG A 65 -7.39 8.98 -0.99
CA ARG A 65 -6.28 8.18 -1.49
C ARG A 65 -6.00 7.00 -0.58
N VAL A 66 -5.83 5.85 -1.20
CA VAL A 66 -5.46 4.61 -0.52
C VAL A 66 -4.33 3.94 -1.28
N VAL A 67 -3.33 3.47 -0.55
CA VAL A 67 -2.22 2.71 -1.12
C VAL A 67 -2.29 1.29 -0.60
N ILE A 68 -2.33 0.33 -1.52
CA ILE A 68 -2.27 -1.09 -1.19
C ILE A 68 -0.81 -1.52 -1.29
N ALA A 69 -0.21 -1.76 -0.13
CA ALA A 69 1.20 -2.15 -0.03
C ALA A 69 1.36 -3.61 0.41
N ILE A 70 0.35 -4.43 0.19
CA ILE A 70 0.38 -5.86 0.52
C ILE A 70 1.35 -6.55 -0.43
N GLY A 71 2.38 -7.19 0.12
CA GLY A 71 3.47 -7.71 -0.69
C GLY A 71 3.36 -9.18 -1.03
N GLN A 72 3.06 -10.04 -0.06
CA GLN A 72 3.18 -11.48 -0.25
C GLN A 72 1.86 -12.20 -0.47
N ASP A 73 0.78 -11.65 0.04
CA ASP A 73 -0.54 -12.25 -0.10
C ASP A 73 -1.24 -11.66 -1.32
N LEU A 74 -1.05 -12.30 -2.47
CA LEU A 74 -1.63 -11.83 -3.74
C LEU A 74 -3.15 -11.82 -3.69
N LYS A 75 -3.74 -12.82 -3.07
CA LYS A 75 -5.20 -12.91 -2.95
C LYS A 75 -5.73 -11.72 -2.16
N ALA A 76 -5.12 -11.42 -1.03
CA ALA A 76 -5.53 -10.28 -0.21
C ALA A 76 -5.37 -8.95 -0.97
N SER A 77 -4.28 -8.80 -1.71
CA SER A 77 -4.03 -7.62 -2.53
C SER A 77 -5.14 -7.42 -3.56
N ILE A 78 -5.47 -8.47 -4.31
CA ILE A 78 -6.47 -8.41 -5.37
C ILE A 78 -7.87 -8.15 -4.80
N LEU A 79 -8.24 -8.85 -3.73
CA LEU A 79 -9.54 -8.66 -3.09
C LEU A 79 -9.68 -7.25 -2.53
N THR A 80 -8.65 -6.74 -1.88
CA THR A 80 -8.66 -5.39 -1.34
C THR A 80 -8.82 -4.37 -2.47
N ALA A 81 -8.06 -4.53 -3.56
CA ALA A 81 -8.17 -3.64 -4.71
C ALA A 81 -9.59 -3.65 -5.28
N SER A 82 -10.16 -4.83 -5.46
CA SER A 82 -11.52 -4.98 -5.97
C SER A 82 -12.55 -4.24 -5.10
N LEU A 83 -12.43 -4.38 -3.78
CA LEU A 83 -13.34 -3.70 -2.86
C LEU A 83 -13.17 -2.18 -2.90
N LEU A 84 -11.95 -1.69 -2.94
CA LEU A 84 -11.71 -0.24 -3.00
C LEU A 84 -12.28 0.37 -4.28
N ILE A 85 -12.14 -0.33 -5.41
CA ILE A 85 -12.76 0.10 -6.66
C ILE A 85 -14.28 0.14 -6.52
N GLN A 86 -14.85 -0.90 -5.95
CA GLN A 86 -16.30 -0.99 -5.74
C GLN A 86 -16.81 0.11 -4.81
N LEU A 87 -16.04 0.47 -3.80
CA LEU A 87 -16.35 1.54 -2.86
C LEU A 87 -16.07 2.94 -3.44
N LYS A 88 -15.55 3.01 -4.66
CA LYS A 88 -15.31 4.25 -5.40
C LYS A 88 -14.33 5.19 -4.72
N VAL A 89 -13.27 4.64 -4.11
CA VAL A 89 -12.18 5.45 -3.61
C VAL A 89 -11.55 6.20 -4.78
N PRO A 90 -11.40 7.53 -4.70
CA PRO A 90 -10.98 8.35 -5.85
C PRO A 90 -9.62 8.02 -6.41
N VAL A 91 -8.63 7.73 -5.56
CA VAL A 91 -7.27 7.42 -6.02
C VAL A 91 -6.76 6.18 -5.28
N ILE A 92 -6.47 5.14 -6.05
CA ILE A 92 -5.97 3.87 -5.53
C ILE A 92 -4.63 3.56 -6.19
N TRP A 93 -3.60 3.44 -5.38
CA TRP A 93 -2.28 2.97 -5.81
C TRP A 93 -2.07 1.58 -5.25
N ALA A 94 -1.40 0.71 -5.99
CA ALA A 94 -1.13 -0.64 -5.52
C ALA A 94 0.27 -1.09 -5.88
N LYS A 95 0.93 -1.73 -4.93
CA LYS A 95 2.21 -2.39 -5.15
C LYS A 95 1.97 -3.71 -5.87
N ALA A 96 2.71 -3.95 -6.95
CA ALA A 96 2.73 -5.24 -7.64
C ALA A 96 4.05 -5.94 -7.36
N VAL A 97 3.98 -7.26 -7.20
CA VAL A 97 5.18 -8.07 -6.95
C VAL A 97 5.80 -8.56 -8.26
N ASP A 98 5.01 -8.64 -9.33
CA ASP A 98 5.48 -9.01 -10.66
C ASP A 98 4.52 -8.46 -11.71
N ASP A 99 4.88 -8.68 -13.00
CA ASP A 99 4.10 -8.15 -14.11
C ASP A 99 2.70 -8.73 -14.19
N GLN A 100 2.54 -10.02 -13.85
CA GLN A 100 1.24 -10.66 -13.88
C GLN A 100 0.31 -10.06 -12.82
N HIS A 101 0.81 -9.88 -11.61
CA HIS A 101 0.07 -9.24 -10.53
C HIS A 101 -0.33 -7.82 -10.92
N GLY A 102 0.61 -7.06 -11.48
CA GLY A 102 0.34 -5.69 -11.92
C GLY A 102 -0.71 -5.62 -13.00
N ARG A 103 -0.70 -6.56 -13.95
CA ARG A 103 -1.70 -6.61 -15.01
C ARG A 103 -3.11 -6.82 -14.44
N ILE A 104 -3.24 -7.71 -13.47
CA ILE A 104 -4.53 -7.96 -12.82
C ILE A 104 -5.02 -6.70 -12.12
N LEU A 105 -4.13 -6.02 -11.39
CA LEU A 105 -4.49 -4.77 -10.71
C LEU A 105 -4.94 -3.70 -11.68
N GLU A 106 -4.26 -3.58 -12.81
CA GLU A 106 -4.65 -2.62 -13.85
C GLU A 106 -6.03 -2.97 -14.44
N GLN A 107 -6.28 -4.24 -14.68
CA GLN A 107 -7.58 -4.70 -15.21
C GLN A 107 -8.72 -4.44 -14.23
N LEU A 108 -8.45 -4.45 -12.93
CA LEU A 108 -9.44 -4.12 -11.91
C LEU A 108 -9.77 -2.63 -11.88
N GLY A 109 -8.91 -1.79 -12.42
CA GLY A 109 -9.14 -0.36 -12.44
C GLY A 109 -8.32 0.42 -11.42
N VAL A 110 -7.29 -0.18 -10.84
CA VAL A 110 -6.37 0.53 -9.95
C VAL A 110 -5.73 1.69 -10.73
N HIS A 111 -5.70 2.87 -10.13
CA HIS A 111 -5.27 4.08 -10.82
C HIS A 111 -3.78 4.09 -11.12
N ARG A 112 -2.98 3.51 -10.22
CA ARG A 112 -1.54 3.43 -10.43
C ARG A 112 -0.98 2.17 -9.81
N VAL A 113 -0.24 1.41 -10.61
CA VAL A 113 0.48 0.22 -10.15
C VAL A 113 1.95 0.56 -10.07
N ILE A 114 2.58 0.22 -8.94
CA ILE A 114 3.98 0.49 -8.71
C ILE A 114 4.73 -0.81 -8.43
N TYR A 115 6.02 -0.81 -8.77
CA TYR A 115 6.91 -1.97 -8.63
C TYR A 115 8.15 -1.52 -7.84
N PRO A 116 8.04 -1.35 -6.51
CA PRO A 116 9.10 -0.72 -5.72
C PRO A 116 10.46 -1.41 -5.83
N GLU A 117 10.48 -2.75 -5.81
CA GLU A 117 11.73 -3.50 -5.87
C GLU A 117 12.39 -3.39 -7.24
N LYS A 118 11.59 -3.48 -8.30
CA LYS A 118 12.06 -3.34 -9.67
C LYS A 118 12.59 -1.93 -9.93
N ASP A 119 11.86 -0.92 -9.49
CA ASP A 119 12.25 0.47 -9.64
C ASP A 119 13.52 0.78 -8.85
N MET A 120 13.62 0.26 -7.64
CA MET A 120 14.83 0.41 -6.82
C MET A 120 16.03 -0.25 -7.48
N GLY A 121 15.85 -1.46 -8.03
CA GLY A 121 16.91 -2.16 -8.74
C GLY A 121 17.41 -1.38 -9.93
N ARG A 122 16.53 -0.81 -10.73
CA ARG A 122 16.90 0.03 -11.88
C ARG A 122 17.67 1.25 -11.42
N ARG A 123 17.19 1.91 -10.37
CA ARG A 123 17.82 3.12 -9.85
C ARG A 123 19.22 2.84 -9.32
N VAL A 124 19.37 1.78 -8.52
CA VAL A 124 20.67 1.39 -7.99
C VAL A 124 21.62 0.99 -9.10
N ALA A 125 21.15 0.21 -10.09
CA ALA A 125 21.95 -0.20 -11.23
C ALA A 125 22.45 1.02 -12.01
N HIS A 126 21.59 2.00 -12.21
CA HIS A 126 21.95 3.24 -12.90
C HIS A 126 23.03 4.00 -12.13
N LEU A 127 22.87 4.12 -10.81
CA LEU A 127 23.82 4.81 -9.96
C LEU A 127 25.18 4.10 -9.94
N VAL A 128 25.16 2.77 -9.82
CA VAL A 128 26.40 1.98 -9.80
C VAL A 128 27.16 2.12 -11.13
N ARG A 129 26.46 2.07 -12.25
CA ARG A 129 27.07 2.25 -13.56
C ARG A 129 27.64 3.66 -13.72
N GLY A 130 26.91 4.67 -13.31
CA GLY A 130 27.36 6.05 -13.37
C GLY A 130 28.57 6.29 -12.50
N ALA A 131 28.62 5.69 -11.32
CA ALA A 131 29.73 5.83 -10.40
C ALA A 131 31.02 5.17 -10.92
N ALA A 132 30.91 4.21 -11.83
CA ALA A 132 32.06 3.53 -12.42
C ALA A 132 32.81 4.39 -13.44
N LYS A 133 32.25 5.50 -13.81
CA LYS A 133 32.91 6.44 -14.70
C LYS A 133 33.85 7.32 -13.91
#